data_85566eba1b51beeba5e36c7c04617c0f
#
_entry.id   85566eba1b51beeba5e36c7c04617c0f
#
_cell.length_a   1.000
_cell.length_b   1.000
_cell.length_c   1.000
_cell.angle_alpha   90.00
_cell.angle_beta   90.00
_cell.angle_gamma   90.00
#
_symmetry.space_group_name_H-M   'P 1'
#
loop_
_entity.id
_entity.type
_entity.pdbx_description
1 polymer ?
#
loop_
_entity_poly.entity_id
_entity_poly.type
_entity_poly.pdbx_seq_one_letter_code
_entity_poly.pdbx_strand_id
1 'polypeptide(L)'
;MKKLYLIISLISTAAFAQQGSLCTNPIVIPSLPYTTTDNTSNYGDNYDPSTDSSPACSMTTFGNNYHGGNDVIYSYTPEVSGTIKIELPNVVGWSAMFVYTSCANIGVSYAACATGSSAGARTINNFAVTAGQTYYIFISSWPAPQTIAYTLNVTSLTLGVNETEEAKKVAIYPNPVKDNLFFDTDLDVKSATVYSINGQLIKKASVSDSKIYVGDLQSGMYLLNLESNDGAPIHRKFTKL
;
A
#
# COMPACT_ATOMS: atom_id res chain seq x y z
N MET A 1 -61.59 -10.07 38.00
CA MET A 1 -60.17 -10.53 37.94
C MET A 1 -59.61 -10.07 36.60
N LYS A 2 -58.79 -8.99 36.58
CA LYS A 2 -58.14 -8.47 35.36
C LYS A 2 -56.84 -9.24 35.17
N LYS A 3 -56.72 -9.96 34.04
CA LYS A 3 -55.49 -10.66 33.66
C LYS A 3 -54.53 -9.64 33.06
N LEU A 4 -53.40 -9.41 33.72
CA LEU A 4 -52.29 -8.56 33.22
C LEU A 4 -51.42 -9.42 32.32
N TYR A 5 -51.37 -9.13 31.00
CA TYR A 5 -50.47 -9.76 30.05
C TYR A 5 -49.16 -8.98 30.03
N LEU A 6 -48.09 -9.60 30.49
CA LEU A 6 -46.73 -9.06 30.42
C LEU A 6 -46.18 -9.35 29.00
N ILE A 7 -46.08 -8.32 28.16
CA ILE A 7 -45.44 -8.44 26.84
C ILE A 7 -43.94 -8.30 27.08
N ILE A 8 -43.19 -9.40 27.01
CA ILE A 8 -41.74 -9.41 27.02
C ILE A 8 -41.29 -9.12 25.58
N SER A 9 -40.86 -7.88 25.31
CA SER A 9 -40.20 -7.52 24.05
C SER A 9 -38.78 -8.08 24.07
N LEU A 10 -38.50 -9.11 23.26
CA LEU A 10 -37.14 -9.55 22.98
C LEU A 10 -36.47 -8.50 22.06
N ILE A 11 -35.63 -7.67 22.63
CA ILE A 11 -34.73 -6.80 21.86
C ILE A 11 -33.56 -7.69 21.42
N SER A 12 -33.58 -8.17 20.18
CA SER A 12 -32.39 -8.81 19.58
C SER A 12 -31.36 -7.74 19.28
N THR A 13 -30.33 -7.65 20.11
CA THR A 13 -29.13 -6.88 19.78
C THR A 13 -28.36 -7.63 18.70
N ALA A 14 -28.38 -7.13 17.48
CA ALA A 14 -27.47 -7.60 16.45
C ALA A 14 -26.03 -7.18 16.87
N ALA A 15 -25.23 -8.13 17.35
CA ALA A 15 -23.82 -7.92 17.56
C ALA A 15 -23.15 -7.88 16.17
N PHE A 16 -22.82 -6.69 15.69
CA PHE A 16 -21.93 -6.55 14.53
C PHE A 16 -20.51 -6.89 15.00
N ALA A 17 -19.86 -7.84 14.32
CA ALA A 17 -18.45 -8.10 14.55
C ALA A 17 -17.66 -6.80 14.28
N GLN A 18 -16.75 -6.44 15.19
CA GLN A 18 -15.90 -5.28 15.03
C GLN A 18 -15.09 -5.41 13.74
N GLN A 19 -14.97 -4.31 12.99
CA GLN A 19 -14.13 -4.29 11.79
C GLN A 19 -12.68 -4.64 12.18
N GLY A 20 -12.08 -5.56 11.43
CA GLY A 20 -10.74 -6.10 11.73
C GLY A 20 -10.74 -7.41 12.51
N SER A 21 -11.83 -7.80 13.17
CA SER A 21 -11.90 -9.08 13.91
C SER A 21 -12.03 -10.29 12.98
N LEU A 22 -12.61 -10.12 11.81
CA LEU A 22 -12.82 -11.21 10.85
C LEU A 22 -12.29 -10.81 9.47
N CYS A 23 -11.74 -11.78 8.75
CA CYS A 23 -11.25 -11.57 7.38
C CYS A 23 -12.38 -11.17 6.41
N THR A 24 -13.62 -11.48 6.72
CA THR A 24 -14.79 -11.05 5.94
C THR A 24 -15.17 -9.57 6.18
N ASN A 25 -14.60 -8.95 7.23
CA ASN A 25 -14.81 -7.54 7.56
C ASN A 25 -13.49 -6.90 8.03
N PRO A 26 -12.44 -6.88 7.17
CA PRO A 26 -11.12 -6.37 7.53
C PRO A 26 -11.09 -4.84 7.63
N ILE A 27 -10.08 -4.29 8.27
CA ILE A 27 -9.77 -2.85 8.21
C ILE A 27 -9.16 -2.58 6.84
N VAL A 28 -9.79 -1.73 6.04
CA VAL A 28 -9.32 -1.40 4.69
C VAL A 28 -8.19 -0.38 4.76
N ILE A 29 -7.06 -0.68 4.11
CA ILE A 29 -5.98 0.27 3.84
C ILE A 29 -6.31 0.96 2.50
N PRO A 30 -6.69 2.24 2.50
CA PRO A 30 -7.22 2.89 1.29
C PRO A 30 -6.12 3.29 0.30
N SER A 31 -4.95 3.65 0.80
CA SER A 31 -3.81 4.11 -0.02
C SER A 31 -2.50 3.98 0.75
N LEU A 32 -1.38 4.02 0.03
CA LEU A 32 -0.04 4.07 0.63
C LEU A 32 0.59 5.47 0.45
N PRO A 33 1.40 5.97 1.41
CA PRO A 33 1.77 5.31 2.67
C PRO A 33 0.62 5.27 3.68
N TYR A 34 0.55 4.20 4.46
CA TYR A 34 -0.46 4.00 5.51
C TYR A 34 0.24 3.80 6.86
N THR A 35 -0.27 4.46 7.89
CA THR A 35 0.21 4.29 9.28
C THR A 35 -0.98 4.30 10.23
N THR A 36 -1.01 3.35 11.16
CA THR A 36 -1.99 3.30 12.25
C THR A 36 -1.36 2.74 13.51
N THR A 37 -1.88 3.13 14.67
CA THR A 37 -1.48 2.59 15.98
C THR A 37 -2.71 2.05 16.68
N ASP A 38 -2.63 0.80 17.16
CA ASP A 38 -3.75 0.10 17.78
C ASP A 38 -3.28 -0.99 18.75
N ASN A 39 -4.23 -1.79 19.26
CA ASN A 39 -3.97 -2.93 20.13
C ASN A 39 -4.86 -4.10 19.73
N THR A 40 -4.29 -5.30 19.61
CA THR A 40 -5.05 -6.49 19.26
C THR A 40 -6.13 -6.85 20.27
N SER A 41 -6.04 -6.33 21.52
CA SER A 41 -7.10 -6.49 22.54
C SER A 41 -8.48 -6.00 22.10
N ASN A 42 -8.53 -5.13 21.08
CA ASN A 42 -9.76 -4.58 20.56
C ASN A 42 -10.53 -5.57 19.66
N TYR A 43 -9.92 -6.69 19.21
CA TYR A 43 -10.46 -7.48 18.11
C TYR A 43 -10.87 -8.92 18.48
N GLY A 44 -10.35 -9.47 19.56
CA GLY A 44 -10.61 -10.85 19.99
C GLY A 44 -9.63 -11.85 19.38
N ASP A 45 -9.80 -13.10 19.76
CA ASP A 45 -9.01 -14.26 19.38
C ASP A 45 -9.87 -15.14 18.48
N ASN A 46 -9.78 -14.97 17.17
CA ASN A 46 -10.72 -15.53 16.20
C ASN A 46 -10.09 -16.58 15.28
N TYR A 47 -8.75 -16.64 15.21
CA TYR A 47 -8.02 -17.49 14.29
C TYR A 47 -6.93 -18.28 14.99
N ASP A 48 -7.33 -19.41 15.58
CA ASP A 48 -6.44 -20.41 16.20
C ASP A 48 -6.29 -21.64 15.28
N PRO A 49 -5.48 -21.55 14.19
CA PRO A 49 -5.28 -22.71 13.35
C PRO A 49 -4.59 -23.83 14.11
N SER A 50 -4.92 -25.08 13.79
CA SER A 50 -4.23 -26.22 14.38
C SER A 50 -2.74 -26.15 14.05
N THR A 51 -1.90 -26.56 15.02
CA THR A 51 -0.44 -26.42 14.93
C THR A 51 0.21 -27.19 13.78
N ASP A 52 -0.51 -28.08 13.13
CA ASP A 52 0.03 -29.02 12.15
C ASP A 52 -0.16 -28.60 10.68
N SER A 53 -0.94 -27.54 10.42
CA SER A 53 -1.38 -27.22 9.05
C SER A 53 -0.68 -26.02 8.41
N SER A 54 0.00 -25.17 9.17
CA SER A 54 0.68 -23.98 8.63
C SER A 54 2.20 -24.19 8.57
N PRO A 55 2.88 -23.83 7.49
CA PRO A 55 4.34 -23.86 7.47
C PRO A 55 4.89 -22.86 8.48
N ALA A 56 5.98 -23.23 9.16
CA ALA A 56 6.66 -22.30 10.06
C ALA A 56 7.14 -21.07 9.31
N CYS A 57 6.95 -19.90 9.87
CA CYS A 57 7.62 -18.70 9.40
C CYS A 57 9.14 -18.92 9.47
N SER A 58 9.90 -18.44 8.48
CA SER A 58 11.32 -18.73 8.28
C SER A 58 12.22 -18.52 9.50
N MET A 59 11.75 -17.81 10.51
CA MET A 59 12.51 -17.52 11.73
C MET A 59 12.18 -18.42 12.91
N THR A 60 11.18 -19.30 12.81
CA THR A 60 10.79 -20.18 13.92
C THR A 60 10.19 -21.51 13.44
N THR A 61 10.38 -22.56 14.20
CA THR A 61 9.73 -23.86 13.98
C THR A 61 8.28 -23.91 14.52
N PHE A 62 7.79 -22.82 15.12
CA PHE A 62 6.52 -22.75 15.82
C PHE A 62 5.62 -21.63 15.26
N GLY A 63 5.65 -21.42 13.93
CA GLY A 63 4.93 -20.32 13.28
C GLY A 63 3.44 -20.24 13.64
N ASN A 64 2.78 -21.38 13.78
CA ASN A 64 1.34 -21.44 14.12
C ASN A 64 1.01 -20.92 15.53
N ASN A 65 1.92 -21.09 16.48
CA ASN A 65 1.68 -20.60 17.82
C ASN A 65 1.59 -19.06 17.89
N TYR A 66 2.03 -18.37 16.85
CA TYR A 66 1.87 -16.92 16.72
C TYR A 66 0.47 -16.48 16.25
N HIS A 67 -0.48 -17.40 16.14
CA HIS A 67 -1.90 -17.13 15.96
C HIS A 67 -2.71 -17.27 17.26
N GLY A 68 -2.09 -17.67 18.36
CA GLY A 68 -2.80 -18.03 19.59
C GLY A 68 -3.07 -16.87 20.53
N GLY A 69 -2.88 -15.62 20.11
CA GLY A 69 -3.30 -14.41 20.81
C GLY A 69 -4.35 -13.65 20.00
N ASN A 70 -4.90 -12.59 20.59
CA ASN A 70 -5.85 -11.75 19.88
C ASN A 70 -5.28 -11.28 18.55
N ASP A 71 -6.12 -11.30 17.53
CA ASP A 71 -5.73 -11.04 16.16
C ASP A 71 -6.51 -9.88 15.53
N VAL A 72 -5.87 -9.22 14.54
CA VAL A 72 -6.48 -8.16 13.73
C VAL A 72 -6.12 -8.34 12.27
N ILE A 73 -7.07 -8.05 11.39
CA ILE A 73 -6.92 -8.23 9.95
C ILE A 73 -7.13 -6.91 9.23
N TYR A 74 -6.13 -6.54 8.44
CA TYR A 74 -6.20 -5.45 7.47
C TYR A 74 -6.29 -6.02 6.06
N SER A 75 -6.90 -5.28 5.13
CA SER A 75 -6.89 -5.60 3.71
C SER A 75 -6.29 -4.45 2.90
N TYR A 76 -5.52 -4.81 1.89
CA TYR A 76 -4.96 -3.87 0.93
C TYR A 76 -5.13 -4.41 -0.49
N THR A 77 -5.72 -3.60 -1.38
CA THR A 77 -5.86 -3.91 -2.80
C THR A 77 -5.11 -2.83 -3.59
N PRO A 78 -3.90 -3.12 -4.11
CA PRO A 78 -3.13 -2.14 -4.86
C PRO A 78 -3.79 -1.82 -6.20
N GLU A 79 -3.77 -0.56 -6.61
CA GLU A 79 -4.18 -0.13 -7.94
C GLU A 79 -3.12 -0.42 -9.01
N VAL A 80 -1.85 -0.48 -8.59
CA VAL A 80 -0.68 -0.70 -9.46
C VAL A 80 0.18 -1.81 -8.86
N SER A 81 0.66 -2.72 -9.73
CA SER A 81 1.62 -3.75 -9.33
C SER A 81 2.95 -3.15 -8.92
N GLY A 82 3.59 -3.72 -7.90
CA GLY A 82 4.85 -3.19 -7.39
C GLY A 82 5.37 -3.97 -6.20
N THR A 83 6.15 -3.31 -5.36
CA THR A 83 6.65 -3.84 -4.10
C THR A 83 6.30 -2.92 -2.94
N ILE A 84 5.98 -3.52 -1.80
CA ILE A 84 5.67 -2.79 -0.57
C ILE A 84 6.56 -3.29 0.58
N LYS A 85 6.74 -2.42 1.57
CA LYS A 85 7.27 -2.76 2.89
C LYS A 85 6.10 -2.73 3.87
N ILE A 86 6.01 -3.75 4.72
CA ILE A 86 5.05 -3.84 5.82
C ILE A 86 5.85 -3.98 7.09
N GLU A 87 5.58 -3.16 8.10
CA GLU A 87 6.39 -3.09 9.30
C GLU A 87 5.57 -2.80 10.55
N LEU A 88 5.91 -3.51 11.61
CA LEU A 88 5.58 -3.16 12.99
C LEU A 88 6.90 -2.75 13.65
N PRO A 89 7.23 -1.44 13.74
CA PRO A 89 8.58 -0.99 14.10
C PRO A 89 8.97 -1.31 15.55
N ASN A 90 8.00 -1.30 16.46
CA ASN A 90 8.25 -1.47 17.89
C ASN A 90 7.12 -2.31 18.52
N VAL A 91 7.28 -3.61 18.53
CA VAL A 91 6.36 -4.52 19.21
C VAL A 91 7.09 -5.28 20.32
N VAL A 92 6.33 -5.71 21.30
CA VAL A 92 6.81 -6.62 22.34
C VAL A 92 7.20 -7.98 21.74
N GLY A 93 7.92 -8.79 22.49
CA GLY A 93 8.25 -10.13 22.06
C GLY A 93 7.01 -11.01 21.81
N TRP A 94 7.21 -12.16 21.19
CA TRP A 94 6.17 -13.14 20.88
C TRP A 94 5.03 -12.57 20.02
N SER A 95 5.38 -11.79 19.01
CA SER A 95 4.47 -11.16 18.07
C SER A 95 4.75 -11.55 16.65
N ALA A 96 3.74 -11.52 15.80
CA ALA A 96 3.82 -11.91 14.41
C ALA A 96 2.97 -11.02 13.49
N MET A 97 3.41 -10.99 12.24
CA MET A 97 2.67 -10.43 11.12
C MET A 97 2.76 -11.41 9.96
N PHE A 98 1.60 -11.71 9.35
CA PHE A 98 1.48 -12.57 8.18
C PHE A 98 0.77 -11.83 7.06
N VAL A 99 1.05 -12.21 5.82
CA VAL A 99 0.33 -11.73 4.64
C VAL A 99 -0.29 -12.94 3.94
N TYR A 100 -1.60 -12.85 3.68
CA TYR A 100 -2.38 -13.87 2.98
C TYR A 100 -2.98 -13.30 1.70
N THR A 101 -3.21 -14.16 0.71
CA THR A 101 -3.85 -13.81 -0.57
C THR A 101 -5.35 -14.12 -0.59
N SER A 102 -5.86 -14.79 0.43
CA SER A 102 -7.29 -15.05 0.63
C SER A 102 -7.59 -15.36 2.09
N CYS A 103 -8.83 -15.15 2.51
CA CYS A 103 -9.29 -15.52 3.85
C CYS A 103 -9.15 -17.02 4.14
N ALA A 104 -9.34 -17.87 3.13
CA ALA A 104 -9.23 -19.33 3.29
C ALA A 104 -7.80 -19.80 3.59
N ASN A 105 -6.82 -18.94 3.33
CA ASN A 105 -5.41 -19.29 3.55
C ASN A 105 -4.91 -18.91 4.96
N ILE A 106 -5.71 -18.23 5.77
CA ILE A 106 -5.31 -17.87 7.14
C ILE A 106 -5.05 -19.14 7.94
N GLY A 107 -3.84 -19.23 8.51
CA GLY A 107 -3.38 -20.41 9.22
C GLY A 107 -3.03 -21.63 8.38
N VAL A 108 -3.17 -21.55 7.06
CA VAL A 108 -2.88 -22.66 6.13
C VAL A 108 -1.66 -22.37 5.26
N SER A 109 -1.63 -21.21 4.58
CA SER A 109 -0.55 -20.85 3.66
C SER A 109 -0.42 -19.34 3.55
N TYR A 110 0.60 -18.77 4.14
CA TYR A 110 0.92 -17.37 4.02
C TYR A 110 1.80 -17.09 2.78
N ALA A 111 1.68 -15.88 2.24
CA ALA A 111 2.55 -15.39 1.17
C ALA A 111 3.85 -14.78 1.72
N ALA A 112 3.79 -14.18 2.92
CA ALA A 112 4.95 -13.65 3.65
C ALA A 112 4.66 -13.61 5.14
N CYS A 113 5.72 -13.60 5.96
CA CYS A 113 5.59 -13.46 7.41
C CYS A 113 6.81 -12.82 8.05
N ALA A 114 6.59 -12.27 9.25
CA ALA A 114 7.64 -11.82 10.16
C ALA A 114 7.22 -12.11 11.60
N THR A 115 8.04 -12.87 12.33
CA THR A 115 7.79 -13.26 13.71
C THR A 115 8.99 -12.95 14.60
N GLY A 116 8.80 -12.91 15.90
CA GLY A 116 9.90 -12.77 16.83
C GLY A 116 9.50 -12.94 18.27
N SER A 117 10.40 -13.56 19.07
CA SER A 117 10.24 -13.80 20.50
C SER A 117 10.75 -12.66 21.38
N SER A 118 11.53 -11.74 20.83
CA SER A 118 12.06 -10.57 21.55
C SER A 118 11.38 -9.29 21.09
N ALA A 119 11.38 -8.24 21.91
CA ALA A 119 10.92 -6.93 21.52
C ALA A 119 11.74 -6.39 20.32
N GLY A 120 11.08 -5.67 19.42
CA GLY A 120 11.71 -5.10 18.22
C GLY A 120 10.78 -5.05 17.01
N ALA A 121 11.34 -4.79 15.84
CA ALA A 121 10.57 -4.71 14.64
C ALA A 121 10.15 -6.07 14.06
N ARG A 122 8.97 -6.13 13.45
CA ARG A 122 8.55 -7.19 12.53
C ARG A 122 8.44 -6.58 11.15
N THR A 123 9.28 -7.02 10.22
CA THR A 123 9.39 -6.36 8.92
C THR A 123 9.32 -7.38 7.79
N ILE A 124 8.44 -7.13 6.83
CA ILE A 124 8.36 -7.81 5.54
C ILE A 124 8.81 -6.80 4.49
N ASN A 125 10.00 -7.01 3.93
CA ASN A 125 10.57 -6.13 2.90
C ASN A 125 10.29 -6.67 1.50
N ASN A 126 10.20 -5.77 0.52
CA ASN A 126 10.11 -6.10 -0.91
C ASN A 126 9.00 -7.10 -1.24
N PHE A 127 7.87 -7.03 -0.53
CA PHE A 127 6.74 -7.90 -0.82
C PHE A 127 6.09 -7.48 -2.15
N ALA A 128 6.10 -8.40 -3.13
CA ALA A 128 5.52 -8.14 -4.45
C ALA A 128 4.00 -8.16 -4.37
N VAL A 129 3.36 -7.14 -4.91
CA VAL A 129 1.90 -7.01 -5.01
C VAL A 129 1.47 -6.83 -6.46
N THR A 130 0.30 -7.39 -6.79
CA THR A 130 -0.30 -7.33 -8.13
C THR A 130 -1.53 -6.43 -8.10
N ALA A 131 -1.67 -5.54 -9.07
CA ALA A 131 -2.83 -4.65 -9.21
C ALA A 131 -4.14 -5.44 -9.18
N GLY A 132 -5.12 -4.96 -8.41
CA GLY A 132 -6.44 -5.57 -8.27
C GLY A 132 -6.51 -6.82 -7.37
N GLN A 133 -5.37 -7.38 -6.92
CA GLN A 133 -5.35 -8.50 -5.98
C GLN A 133 -5.46 -7.98 -4.55
N THR A 134 -6.39 -8.50 -3.77
CA THR A 134 -6.49 -8.19 -2.34
C THR A 134 -5.52 -9.04 -1.53
N TYR A 135 -4.79 -8.39 -0.64
CA TYR A 135 -3.90 -8.99 0.35
C TYR A 135 -4.44 -8.73 1.75
N TYR A 136 -4.32 -9.70 2.64
CA TYR A 136 -4.74 -9.60 4.02
C TYR A 136 -3.51 -9.60 4.93
N ILE A 137 -3.34 -8.54 5.71
CA ILE A 137 -2.28 -8.41 6.70
C ILE A 137 -2.87 -8.81 8.04
N PHE A 138 -2.37 -9.89 8.60
CA PHE A 138 -2.81 -10.48 9.85
C PHE A 138 -1.74 -10.19 10.92
N ILE A 139 -2.14 -9.60 12.04
CA ILE A 139 -1.25 -9.30 13.17
C ILE A 139 -1.79 -10.03 14.39
N SER A 140 -0.93 -10.81 15.06
CA SER A 140 -1.29 -11.54 16.27
C SER A 140 -0.06 -11.78 17.15
N SER A 141 -0.21 -12.57 18.19
CA SER A 141 0.81 -12.91 19.15
C SER A 141 0.78 -14.39 19.55
N TRP A 142 1.79 -14.80 20.29
CA TRP A 142 1.76 -16.05 21.05
C TRP A 142 0.68 -15.97 22.13
N PRO A 143 0.10 -17.09 22.63
CA PRO A 143 -0.91 -17.07 23.71
C PRO A 143 -0.51 -16.29 24.97
N ALA A 144 0.76 -16.05 25.17
CA ALA A 144 1.30 -15.16 26.21
C ALA A 144 2.46 -14.33 25.62
N PRO A 145 2.29 -13.01 25.37
CA PRO A 145 1.14 -12.17 25.73
C PRO A 145 -0.05 -12.39 24.80
N GLN A 146 -1.25 -12.43 25.36
CA GLN A 146 -2.51 -12.61 24.62
C GLN A 146 -2.77 -11.44 23.67
N THR A 147 -2.27 -10.24 23.97
CA THR A 147 -2.51 -9.02 23.22
C THR A 147 -1.23 -8.21 23.04
N ILE A 148 -1.15 -7.47 21.93
CA ILE A 148 -0.04 -6.56 21.66
C ILE A 148 -0.54 -5.19 21.22
N ALA A 149 0.09 -4.13 21.74
CA ALA A 149 0.02 -2.81 21.15
C ALA A 149 1.01 -2.74 19.98
N TYR A 150 0.62 -2.13 18.87
CA TYR A 150 1.43 -2.06 17.67
C TYR A 150 1.23 -0.74 16.92
N THR A 151 2.21 -0.38 16.12
CA THR A 151 2.08 0.57 15.01
C THR A 151 2.29 -0.20 13.72
N LEU A 152 1.32 -0.15 12.80
CA LEU A 152 1.46 -0.73 11.46
C LEU A 152 1.85 0.36 10.47
N ASN A 153 2.95 0.15 9.77
CA ASN A 153 3.37 0.98 8.64
C ASN A 153 3.35 0.13 7.37
N VAL A 154 2.67 0.64 6.32
CA VAL A 154 2.73 0.04 4.98
C VAL A 154 3.16 1.11 4.00
N THR A 155 4.27 0.86 3.29
CA THR A 155 4.86 1.83 2.35
C THR A 155 5.15 1.20 1.02
N SER A 156 4.95 1.93 -0.08
CA SER A 156 5.40 1.51 -1.41
C SER A 156 6.92 1.65 -1.51
N LEU A 157 7.59 0.60 -2.00
CA LEU A 157 9.02 0.61 -2.29
C LEU A 157 9.29 0.80 -3.79
N THR A 158 8.28 0.64 -4.62
CA THR A 158 8.37 1.02 -6.01
C THR A 158 8.38 2.54 -6.05
N LEU A 159 9.44 3.12 -6.59
CA LEU A 159 9.39 4.46 -7.18
C LEU A 159 8.52 4.37 -8.43
N GLY A 160 7.25 3.98 -8.26
CA GLY A 160 6.23 4.25 -9.24
C GLY A 160 6.15 5.77 -9.29
N VAL A 161 6.41 6.37 -10.43
CA VAL A 161 5.88 7.69 -10.72
C VAL A 161 4.37 7.48 -10.56
N ASN A 162 3.79 7.88 -9.42
CA ASN A 162 2.39 8.18 -9.37
C ASN A 162 2.24 9.27 -10.45
N GLU A 163 1.76 8.89 -11.61
CA GLU A 163 1.19 9.88 -12.50
C GLU A 163 0.05 10.47 -11.70
N THR A 164 0.33 11.60 -11.03
CA THR A 164 -0.72 12.40 -10.41
C THR A 164 -1.79 12.62 -11.48
N GLU A 165 -3.03 12.77 -11.09
CA GLU A 165 -4.13 13.10 -12.02
C GLU A 165 -3.76 14.28 -12.93
N GLU A 166 -2.89 15.19 -12.46
CA GLU A 166 -2.33 16.30 -13.23
C GLU A 166 -1.32 15.82 -14.29
N ALA A 167 -0.54 14.76 -14.05
CA ALA A 167 0.34 14.19 -15.06
C ALA A 167 -0.44 13.58 -16.24
N LYS A 168 -1.66 13.07 -16.00
CA LYS A 168 -2.56 12.60 -17.07
C LYS A 168 -3.11 13.72 -17.95
N LYS A 169 -3.08 14.97 -17.48
CA LYS A 169 -3.63 16.14 -18.20
C LYS A 169 -2.68 16.76 -19.21
N VAL A 170 -1.42 16.31 -19.32
CA VAL A 170 -0.45 16.87 -20.26
C VAL A 170 -0.06 15.83 -21.29
N ALA A 171 -0.52 16.00 -22.51
CA ALA A 171 -0.03 15.28 -23.68
C ALA A 171 1.09 16.07 -24.34
N ILE A 172 2.08 15.37 -24.90
CA ILE A 172 3.16 15.99 -25.69
C ILE A 172 3.16 15.43 -27.10
N TYR A 173 3.32 16.30 -28.11
CA TYR A 173 3.30 15.89 -29.51
C TYR A 173 4.09 16.86 -30.40
N PRO A 174 4.58 16.38 -31.58
CA PRO A 174 4.71 15.00 -31.97
C PRO A 174 5.76 14.27 -31.10
N ASN A 175 5.61 12.99 -30.92
CA ASN A 175 6.60 12.14 -30.30
C ASN A 175 6.69 10.81 -31.08
N PRO A 176 7.76 10.56 -31.87
CA PRO A 176 9.03 11.33 -31.96
C PRO A 176 8.92 12.74 -32.54
N VAL A 177 9.83 13.65 -32.09
CA VAL A 177 9.84 15.06 -32.46
C VAL A 177 11.09 15.43 -33.28
N LYS A 178 10.92 16.36 -34.23
CA LYS A 178 12.03 16.91 -35.01
C LYS A 178 12.50 18.28 -34.48
N ASP A 179 11.63 19.27 -34.45
CA ASP A 179 12.00 20.65 -34.12
C ASP A 179 11.20 21.24 -32.95
N ASN A 180 9.88 21.15 -32.96
CA ASN A 180 9.01 21.73 -31.93
C ASN A 180 8.20 20.65 -31.24
N LEU A 181 8.26 20.60 -29.92
CA LEU A 181 7.47 19.74 -29.05
C LEU A 181 6.34 20.57 -28.44
N PHE A 182 5.11 20.21 -28.71
CA PHE A 182 3.90 20.87 -28.21
C PHE A 182 3.37 20.16 -26.97
N PHE A 183 2.62 20.92 -26.18
CA PHE A 183 1.91 20.41 -24.98
C PHE A 183 0.42 20.63 -25.15
N ASP A 184 -0.36 19.58 -24.96
CA ASP A 184 -1.82 19.68 -24.83
C ASP A 184 -2.15 19.60 -23.35
N THR A 185 -2.53 20.73 -22.74
CA THR A 185 -2.78 20.84 -21.31
C THR A 185 -3.62 22.08 -21.01
N ASP A 186 -4.50 21.97 -20.02
CA ASP A 186 -5.23 23.09 -19.42
C ASP A 186 -4.38 23.86 -18.38
N LEU A 187 -3.14 23.40 -18.12
CA LEU A 187 -2.27 24.01 -17.11
C LEU A 187 -1.43 25.14 -17.72
N ASP A 188 -1.23 26.18 -16.94
CA ASP A 188 -0.33 27.29 -17.27
C ASP A 188 1.13 26.86 -17.02
N VAL A 189 1.82 26.41 -18.08
CA VAL A 189 3.21 25.93 -18.01
C VAL A 189 4.16 27.11 -17.99
N LYS A 190 4.85 27.27 -16.87
CA LYS A 190 5.80 28.37 -16.62
C LYS A 190 7.20 28.10 -17.17
N SER A 191 7.68 26.89 -17.01
CA SER A 191 9.03 26.53 -17.44
C SER A 191 9.11 25.09 -17.94
N ALA A 192 10.11 24.84 -18.79
CA ALA A 192 10.40 23.49 -19.30
C ALA A 192 11.91 23.22 -19.20
N THR A 193 12.26 22.06 -18.66
CA THR A 193 13.65 21.63 -18.53
C THR A 193 13.81 20.25 -19.14
N VAL A 194 14.83 20.10 -20.00
CA VAL A 194 15.16 18.85 -20.69
C VAL A 194 16.36 18.20 -20.04
N TYR A 195 16.25 16.92 -19.71
CA TYR A 195 17.32 16.08 -19.17
C TYR A 195 17.61 14.91 -20.10
N SER A 196 18.85 14.42 -20.09
CA SER A 196 19.17 13.11 -20.64
C SER A 196 18.47 11.99 -19.83
N ILE A 197 18.43 10.78 -20.37
CA ILE A 197 17.88 9.61 -19.67
C ILE A 197 18.66 9.27 -18.39
N ASN A 198 19.90 9.77 -18.26
CA ASN A 198 20.74 9.58 -17.08
C ASN A 198 20.58 10.72 -16.04
N GLY A 199 19.57 11.60 -16.24
CA GLY A 199 19.28 12.70 -15.33
C GLY A 199 20.18 13.94 -15.46
N GLN A 200 21.09 13.99 -16.44
CA GLN A 200 21.93 15.16 -16.68
C GLN A 200 21.09 16.29 -17.31
N LEU A 201 21.17 17.50 -16.76
CA LEU A 201 20.56 18.68 -17.34
C LEU A 201 21.14 18.97 -18.72
N ILE A 202 20.30 18.99 -19.75
CA ILE A 202 20.69 19.29 -21.13
C ILE A 202 20.33 20.74 -21.48
N LYS A 203 19.10 21.16 -21.17
CA LYS A 203 18.60 22.46 -21.61
C LYS A 203 17.46 22.95 -20.71
N LYS A 204 17.48 24.26 -20.40
CA LYS A 204 16.28 24.97 -19.96
C LYS A 204 15.64 25.63 -21.18
N ALA A 205 14.41 25.26 -21.50
CA ALA A 205 13.70 25.74 -22.69
C ALA A 205 12.68 26.81 -22.32
N SER A 206 12.63 27.87 -23.09
CA SER A 206 11.56 28.86 -22.99
C SER A 206 10.28 28.28 -23.56
N VAL A 207 9.20 28.37 -22.79
CA VAL A 207 7.85 27.98 -23.22
C VAL A 207 7.18 29.15 -23.92
N SER A 208 6.69 28.96 -25.14
CA SER A 208 5.89 29.93 -25.89
C SER A 208 4.82 29.19 -26.69
N ASP A 209 3.57 29.64 -26.62
CA ASP A 209 2.43 29.03 -27.32
C ASP A 209 2.30 27.52 -27.07
N SER A 210 2.45 27.11 -25.81
CA SER A 210 2.41 25.69 -25.39
C SER A 210 3.37 24.78 -26.14
N LYS A 211 4.57 25.28 -26.47
CA LYS A 211 5.64 24.51 -27.14
C LYS A 211 7.02 24.89 -26.67
N ILE A 212 7.98 23.99 -26.93
CA ILE A 212 9.41 24.22 -26.81
C ILE A 212 10.14 23.84 -28.12
N TYR A 213 11.22 24.54 -28.40
CA TYR A 213 12.12 24.18 -29.47
C TYR A 213 13.16 23.17 -29.00
N VAL A 214 13.26 22.05 -29.71
CA VAL A 214 14.19 20.94 -29.43
C VAL A 214 15.06 20.55 -30.64
N GLY A 215 15.04 21.36 -31.74
CA GLY A 215 15.75 21.07 -32.96
C GLY A 215 17.29 21.08 -32.79
N ASP A 216 17.81 21.70 -31.73
CA ASP A 216 19.23 21.76 -31.37
C ASP A 216 19.70 20.51 -30.57
N LEU A 217 18.80 19.61 -30.21
CA LEU A 217 19.16 18.37 -29.51
C LEU A 217 19.63 17.31 -30.50
N GLN A 218 20.54 16.44 -30.04
CA GLN A 218 20.94 15.26 -30.79
C GLN A 218 19.79 14.22 -30.78
N SER A 219 19.77 13.36 -31.79
CA SER A 219 18.79 12.26 -31.84
C SER A 219 18.96 11.35 -30.63
N GLY A 220 17.85 11.03 -29.96
CA GLY A 220 17.88 10.24 -28.74
C GLY A 220 16.64 10.41 -27.86
N MET A 221 16.63 9.73 -26.72
CA MET A 221 15.56 9.84 -25.71
C MET A 221 15.91 10.86 -24.64
N TYR A 222 14.91 11.64 -24.23
CA TYR A 222 15.02 12.70 -23.25
C TYR A 222 13.89 12.66 -22.26
N LEU A 223 14.13 13.20 -21.06
CA LEU A 223 13.12 13.49 -20.06
C LEU A 223 12.81 14.98 -20.08
N LEU A 224 11.56 15.32 -20.17
CA LEU A 224 11.03 16.68 -20.08
C LEU A 224 10.42 16.88 -18.70
N ASN A 225 10.84 17.93 -18.01
CA ASN A 225 10.19 18.41 -16.79
C ASN A 225 9.49 19.74 -17.12
N LEU A 226 8.18 19.79 -16.89
CA LEU A 226 7.35 20.98 -17.03
C LEU A 226 6.94 21.43 -15.63
N GLU A 227 7.04 22.74 -15.38
CA GLU A 227 6.58 23.36 -14.14
C GLU A 227 5.39 24.26 -14.44
N SER A 228 4.28 24.03 -13.76
CA SER A 228 3.09 24.90 -13.79
C SER A 228 3.11 25.90 -12.63
N ASN A 229 2.29 26.95 -12.72
CA ASN A 229 2.16 27.92 -11.64
C ASN A 229 1.54 27.34 -10.37
N ASP A 230 0.75 26.27 -10.49
CA ASP A 230 -0.16 25.78 -9.44
C ASP A 230 0.21 24.41 -8.87
N GLY A 231 1.31 23.76 -9.33
CA GLY A 231 1.45 22.36 -8.99
C GLY A 231 2.83 21.73 -8.99
N ALA A 232 2.81 20.44 -8.78
CA ALA A 232 3.98 19.58 -8.82
C ALA A 232 4.56 19.50 -10.25
N PRO A 233 5.89 19.31 -10.40
CA PRO A 233 6.52 19.17 -11.69
C PRO A 233 5.97 17.97 -12.47
N ILE A 234 5.73 18.17 -13.75
CA ILE A 234 5.17 17.15 -14.66
C ILE A 234 6.32 16.58 -15.49
N HIS A 235 6.53 15.29 -15.43
CA HIS A 235 7.57 14.60 -16.16
C HIS A 235 7.02 13.87 -17.38
N ARG A 236 7.64 14.06 -18.54
CA ARG A 236 7.31 13.37 -19.80
C ARG A 236 8.59 12.86 -20.46
N LYS A 237 8.43 11.81 -21.24
CA LYS A 237 9.52 11.23 -22.02
C LYS A 237 9.24 11.47 -23.50
N PHE A 238 10.23 11.93 -24.24
CA PHE A 238 10.12 12.10 -25.69
C PHE A 238 11.35 11.59 -26.43
N THR A 239 11.17 11.29 -27.70
CA THR A 239 12.21 10.86 -28.62
C THR A 239 12.50 11.96 -29.62
N LYS A 240 13.74 12.41 -29.71
CA LYS A 240 14.24 13.34 -30.74
C LYS A 240 14.72 12.55 -31.95
N LEU A 241 14.28 12.94 -33.15
CA LEU A 241 14.73 12.39 -34.43
C LEU A 241 16.06 12.99 -34.89
#